data_bad97cf9d64eb87784118f4fba32b20a
#
_entry.id   bad97cf9d64eb87784118f4fba32b20a
#
_cell.length_a   1.000
_cell.length_b   1.000
_cell.length_c   1.000
_cell.angle_alpha   90.00
_cell.angle_beta   90.00
_cell.angle_gamma   90.00
#
_symmetry.space_group_name_H-M   'P 1'
#
loop_
_entity.id
_entity.type
_entity.pdbx_description
1 polymer ?
#
loop_
_entity_poly.entity_id
_entity_poly.type
_entity_poly.pdbx_seq_one_letter_code
_entity_poly.pdbx_strand_id
1 'polypeptide(L)'
;MKNDEKIIILKGDTEIAKYKQQEIEEYSDNPFIEALPHIFNEEEVIDRFTVAPTIRSEDTVKATNLRYHIIKRVKNFIQPLPIHITLERRLSALIRRGYLARNPLSKTFLERLRILNELRDENAEDNELNKRMSHIRTTADSISIIGISGIGKTTAIERLLLMYPQIIKHEEYKGEYFSRTQIVWLKVDCPYDGSLATLCKSFFKAIDDLLGTRYLEKFGYANRVTSSMMLHMTTLASMYGIGVLVIDEIQQLLSAKNDMEEMLNFFVTLSNTVGIPTVLIGTSKAQQIFKGNFRQTRRAASDGSIMWDRMEKESVEWQFFLETIWDFQGLKEKDSLTTEVMDVFYDNCQGITAVAVNLFILAQERALSEGKEKITTKILRDTTKEDLAMLQPMIKALRNNNQFEIMKYEDISLNLDDIAFGHTRNIELNGKIEELFKERKKTIELKRRNTVENLVMDLCEIGIFDNLDNLQMRKLVEKIVNDQPVEEAYNSIKVLAVKKAMELNEKADKAVKNARKEVKRDGLLYLYEKAIKTKQHPYEALKQNGYIKDPVEEFLKVN
;
A
#
# COMPACT_ATOMS: atom_id res chain seq x y z
N MET A 1 -18.18 -15.99 20.52
CA MET A 1 -19.08 -14.83 20.76
C MET A 1 -18.31 -13.54 21.15
N LYS A 2 -17.05 -13.34 20.75
CA LYS A 2 -16.29 -12.09 21.03
C LYS A 2 -15.87 -11.31 19.77
N ASN A 3 -16.28 -11.76 18.58
CA ASN A 3 -15.86 -11.15 17.31
C ASN A 3 -16.90 -10.22 16.68
N ASP A 4 -18.14 -10.22 17.15
CA ASP A 4 -19.23 -9.52 16.45
C ASP A 4 -19.26 -8.00 16.71
N GLU A 5 -18.70 -7.53 17.83
CA GLU A 5 -18.65 -6.09 18.13
C GLU A 5 -17.56 -5.33 17.37
N LYS A 6 -16.52 -6.00 16.86
CA LYS A 6 -15.46 -5.39 16.02
C LYS A 6 -15.95 -4.98 14.62
N ILE A 7 -17.15 -5.38 14.25
CA ILE A 7 -17.68 -5.28 12.88
C ILE A 7 -18.31 -3.91 12.59
N ILE A 8 -18.77 -3.21 13.60
CA ILE A 8 -19.56 -1.96 13.45
C ILE A 8 -18.72 -0.71 13.69
N ILE A 9 -17.66 -0.79 14.47
CA ILE A 9 -16.78 0.34 14.80
C ILE A 9 -15.34 -0.04 14.42
N LEU A 10 -14.62 0.84 13.70
CA LEU A 10 -13.20 0.68 13.44
C LEU A 10 -12.46 0.72 14.78
N LYS A 11 -12.16 -0.44 15.33
CA LYS A 11 -11.47 -0.60 16.60
C LYS A 11 -10.26 -1.52 16.43
N GLY A 12 -9.09 -0.97 16.72
CA GLY A 12 -7.83 -1.72 16.75
C GLY A 12 -7.62 -2.46 18.07
N ASP A 13 -6.53 -3.19 18.14
CA ASP A 13 -6.15 -3.96 19.31
C ASP A 13 -5.52 -3.06 20.38
N THR A 14 -5.64 -3.48 21.64
CA THR A 14 -4.92 -2.89 22.78
C THR A 14 -3.84 -3.87 23.21
N GLU A 15 -2.60 -3.40 23.24
CA GLU A 15 -1.43 -4.21 23.63
C GLU A 15 -0.69 -3.61 24.81
N ILE A 16 0.02 -4.47 25.56
CA ILE A 16 1.03 -4.03 26.52
C ILE A 16 2.33 -3.82 25.75
N ALA A 17 3.03 -2.74 26.05
CA ALA A 17 4.25 -2.36 25.36
C ALA A 17 5.30 -3.48 25.37
N LYS A 18 5.81 -3.82 24.19
CA LYS A 18 6.94 -4.73 24.00
C LYS A 18 7.99 -3.99 23.18
N TYR A 19 9.04 -3.56 23.84
CA TYR A 19 10.06 -2.75 23.21
C TYR A 19 10.99 -3.60 22.36
N LYS A 20 11.23 -3.14 21.13
CA LYS A 20 12.11 -3.79 20.16
C LYS A 20 13.27 -2.87 19.84
N GLN A 21 14.46 -3.45 19.75
CA GLN A 21 15.62 -2.72 19.26
C GLN A 21 15.33 -2.21 17.85
N GLN A 22 15.65 -0.96 17.61
CA GLN A 22 15.45 -0.32 16.32
C GLN A 22 16.74 -0.40 15.48
N GLU A 23 16.60 -0.69 14.19
CA GLU A 23 17.73 -0.69 13.25
C GLU A 23 18.15 0.72 12.84
N ILE A 24 17.21 1.68 12.93
CA ILE A 24 17.43 3.09 12.65
C ILE A 24 17.78 3.78 13.95
N GLU A 25 18.99 4.34 14.04
CA GLU A 25 19.56 4.92 15.26
C GLU A 25 18.66 6.00 15.88
N GLU A 26 18.08 6.88 15.03
CA GLU A 26 17.21 7.97 15.49
C GLU A 26 15.89 7.48 16.13
N TYR A 27 15.53 6.24 15.92
CA TYR A 27 14.31 5.63 16.49
C TYR A 27 14.57 4.97 17.84
N SER A 28 15.83 4.82 18.22
CA SER A 28 16.23 4.24 19.49
C SER A 28 16.00 5.20 20.65
N ASP A 29 15.90 4.67 21.85
CA ASP A 29 15.69 5.41 23.10
C ASP A 29 14.38 6.24 23.13
N ASN A 30 13.40 5.83 22.31
CA ASN A 30 12.06 6.41 22.31
C ASN A 30 11.01 5.30 22.55
N PRO A 31 10.43 5.21 23.78
CA PRO A 31 9.50 4.13 24.10
C PRO A 31 8.25 4.11 23.22
N PHE A 32 7.81 5.27 22.68
CA PHE A 32 6.67 5.31 21.77
C PHE A 32 6.99 4.70 20.40
N ILE A 33 8.25 4.74 19.95
CA ILE A 33 8.69 4.13 18.70
C ILE A 33 9.04 2.66 18.90
N GLU A 34 9.79 2.34 19.96
CA GLU A 34 10.25 0.98 20.24
C GLU A 34 9.11 0.00 20.54
N ALA A 35 7.96 0.52 21.02
CA ALA A 35 6.75 -0.28 21.27
C ALA A 35 5.91 -0.54 20.01
N LEU A 36 6.19 0.14 18.87
CA LEU A 36 5.50 -0.10 17.61
C LEU A 36 5.89 -1.46 17.01
N PRO A 37 5.06 -2.03 16.12
CA PRO A 37 5.48 -3.13 15.27
C PRO A 37 6.76 -2.78 14.51
N HIS A 38 7.52 -3.79 14.06
CA HIS A 38 8.66 -3.55 13.16
C HIS A 38 8.19 -2.86 11.87
N ILE A 39 9.12 -2.28 11.12
CA ILE A 39 8.82 -1.71 9.80
C ILE A 39 8.53 -2.88 8.87
N PHE A 40 7.31 -2.94 8.33
CA PHE A 40 6.87 -4.04 7.47
C PHE A 40 7.59 -4.01 6.13
N ASN A 41 7.97 -5.18 5.63
CA ASN A 41 8.41 -5.35 4.26
C ASN A 41 7.20 -5.46 3.31
N GLU A 42 7.45 -5.43 2.00
CA GLU A 42 6.37 -5.45 0.99
C GLU A 42 5.51 -6.72 1.06
N GLU A 43 6.13 -7.88 1.28
CA GLU A 43 5.44 -9.17 1.36
C GLU A 43 4.51 -9.22 2.57
N GLU A 44 4.96 -8.73 3.72
CA GLU A 44 4.14 -8.65 4.93
C GLU A 44 2.94 -7.70 4.75
N VAL A 45 3.13 -6.58 4.04
CA VAL A 45 2.04 -5.64 3.72
C VAL A 45 1.04 -6.32 2.81
N ILE A 46 1.49 -6.99 1.75
CA ILE A 46 0.62 -7.71 0.82
C ILE A 46 -0.19 -8.78 1.56
N ASP A 47 0.47 -9.60 2.37
CA ASP A 47 -0.17 -10.69 3.12
C ASP A 47 -1.25 -10.18 4.08
N ARG A 48 -0.94 -9.14 4.86
CA ARG A 48 -1.86 -8.55 5.84
C ARG A 48 -3.00 -7.76 5.19
N PHE A 49 -2.75 -7.19 4.02
CA PHE A 49 -3.73 -6.36 3.31
C PHE A 49 -4.72 -7.19 2.52
N THR A 50 -4.32 -8.36 2.01
CA THR A 50 -5.15 -9.24 1.17
C THR A 50 -6.35 -9.76 1.93
N VAL A 51 -7.55 -9.62 1.34
CA VAL A 51 -8.76 -10.31 1.79
C VAL A 51 -9.41 -10.99 0.60
N ALA A 52 -9.50 -12.31 0.67
CA ALA A 52 -10.13 -13.08 -0.38
C ALA A 52 -11.38 -13.80 0.15
N PRO A 53 -12.53 -13.69 -0.55
CA PRO A 53 -13.75 -14.39 -0.14
C PRO A 53 -13.60 -15.90 -0.34
N THR A 54 -14.16 -16.70 0.58
CA THR A 54 -14.18 -18.16 0.43
C THR A 54 -15.40 -18.57 -0.37
N ILE A 55 -15.21 -19.01 -1.61
CA ILE A 55 -16.23 -19.68 -2.42
C ILE A 55 -15.69 -21.05 -2.81
N ARG A 56 -16.29 -22.12 -2.26
CA ARG A 56 -15.88 -23.50 -2.48
C ARG A 56 -16.68 -24.10 -3.64
N SER A 57 -16.15 -25.12 -4.28
CA SER A 57 -16.88 -25.85 -5.35
C SER A 57 -18.22 -26.41 -4.86
N GLU A 58 -18.30 -26.85 -3.60
CA GLU A 58 -19.56 -27.28 -2.97
C GLU A 58 -20.59 -26.14 -2.77
N ASP A 59 -20.13 -24.89 -2.77
CA ASP A 59 -21.02 -23.72 -2.64
C ASP A 59 -21.76 -23.43 -3.94
N THR A 60 -21.20 -23.77 -5.09
CA THR A 60 -21.82 -23.51 -6.41
C THR A 60 -23.01 -24.43 -6.73
N VAL A 61 -23.10 -25.58 -6.04
CA VAL A 61 -24.21 -26.54 -6.22
C VAL A 61 -25.33 -26.38 -5.17
N LYS A 62 -25.18 -25.46 -4.20
CA LYS A 62 -26.22 -25.16 -3.22
C LYS A 62 -27.45 -24.53 -3.86
N ALA A 63 -28.56 -24.53 -3.12
CA ALA A 63 -29.81 -23.90 -3.56
C ALA A 63 -29.60 -22.41 -3.88
N THR A 64 -30.31 -21.89 -4.87
CA THR A 64 -30.14 -20.52 -5.41
C THR A 64 -30.21 -19.44 -4.31
N ASN A 65 -31.16 -19.56 -3.36
CA ASN A 65 -31.28 -18.63 -2.24
C ASN A 65 -30.02 -18.57 -1.35
N LEU A 66 -29.34 -19.69 -1.12
CA LEU A 66 -28.08 -19.72 -0.36
C LEU A 66 -26.92 -19.11 -1.18
N ARG A 67 -26.90 -19.36 -2.49
CA ARG A 67 -25.86 -18.82 -3.37
C ARG A 67 -25.89 -17.29 -3.47
N TYR A 68 -27.06 -16.65 -3.37
CA TYR A 68 -27.15 -15.19 -3.22
C TYR A 68 -26.32 -14.67 -2.03
N HIS A 69 -26.39 -15.35 -0.89
CA HIS A 69 -25.60 -14.96 0.28
C HIS A 69 -24.11 -15.25 0.11
N ILE A 70 -23.78 -16.35 -0.59
CA ILE A 70 -22.39 -16.72 -0.86
C ILE A 70 -21.72 -15.71 -1.79
N ILE A 71 -22.41 -15.31 -2.86
CA ILE A 71 -21.91 -14.30 -3.80
C ILE A 71 -21.65 -12.96 -3.10
N LYS A 72 -22.48 -12.57 -2.13
CA LYS A 72 -22.26 -11.34 -1.34
C LYS A 72 -20.94 -11.34 -0.57
N ARG A 73 -20.31 -12.48 -0.31
CA ARG A 73 -18.98 -12.54 0.32
C ARG A 73 -17.92 -11.80 -0.50
N VAL A 74 -18.11 -11.65 -1.82
CA VAL A 74 -17.20 -10.89 -2.70
C VAL A 74 -17.10 -9.41 -2.31
N LYS A 75 -18.05 -8.85 -1.58
CA LYS A 75 -17.94 -7.50 -1.00
C LYS A 75 -16.71 -7.31 -0.12
N ASN A 76 -16.27 -8.38 0.52
CA ASN A 76 -15.09 -8.34 1.39
C ASN A 76 -13.78 -8.53 0.61
N PHE A 77 -13.84 -8.65 -0.72
CA PHE A 77 -12.66 -8.80 -1.55
C PHE A 77 -11.80 -7.54 -1.52
N ILE A 78 -10.54 -7.69 -1.16
CA ILE A 78 -9.54 -6.62 -1.19
C ILE A 78 -8.26 -7.17 -1.80
N GLN A 79 -7.90 -6.60 -2.94
CA GLN A 79 -6.67 -6.88 -3.64
C GLN A 79 -5.62 -5.83 -3.27
N PRO A 80 -4.43 -6.23 -2.76
CA PRO A 80 -3.34 -5.28 -2.58
C PRO A 80 -2.88 -4.73 -3.94
N LEU A 81 -2.69 -3.42 -3.98
CA LEU A 81 -2.18 -2.67 -5.14
C LEU A 81 -0.88 -1.95 -4.74
N PRO A 82 0.00 -1.56 -5.67
CA PRO A 82 1.24 -0.84 -5.37
C PRO A 82 1.04 0.43 -4.54
N ILE A 83 -0.12 1.08 -4.72
CA ILE A 83 -0.48 2.26 -3.93
C ILE A 83 -0.60 1.95 -2.43
N HIS A 84 -1.08 0.76 -2.06
CA HIS A 84 -1.23 0.35 -0.66
C HIS A 84 0.13 0.18 0.03
N ILE A 85 1.12 -0.36 -0.68
CA ILE A 85 2.51 -0.47 -0.19
C ILE A 85 3.11 0.91 0.01
N THR A 86 2.88 1.81 -0.95
CA THR A 86 3.34 3.21 -0.85
C THR A 86 2.69 3.93 0.33
N LEU A 87 1.40 3.73 0.55
CA LEU A 87 0.65 4.30 1.67
C LEU A 87 1.16 3.78 3.01
N GLU A 88 1.43 2.47 3.12
CA GLU A 88 1.99 1.88 4.34
C GLU A 88 3.35 2.49 4.67
N ARG A 89 4.28 2.52 3.72
CA ARG A 89 5.61 3.11 3.91
C ARG A 89 5.54 4.55 4.41
N ARG A 90 4.67 5.36 3.82
CA ARG A 90 4.47 6.76 4.24
C ARG A 90 3.83 6.84 5.62
N LEU A 91 2.80 6.04 5.90
CA LEU A 91 2.13 6.00 7.21
C LEU A 91 3.10 5.56 8.30
N SER A 92 3.89 4.52 8.05
CA SER A 92 4.93 4.01 8.94
C SER A 92 5.96 5.08 9.29
N ALA A 93 6.47 5.77 8.29
CA ALA A 93 7.43 6.86 8.46
C ALA A 93 6.79 8.05 9.18
N LEU A 94 5.56 8.41 8.81
CA LEU A 94 4.81 9.53 9.39
C LEU A 94 4.63 9.36 10.90
N ILE A 95 4.17 8.19 11.35
CA ILE A 95 3.96 7.87 12.76
C ILE A 95 5.29 7.96 13.52
N ARG A 96 6.35 7.32 13.03
CA ARG A 96 7.65 7.27 13.71
C ARG A 96 8.32 8.64 13.77
N ARG A 97 8.37 9.36 12.65
CA ARG A 97 8.91 10.71 12.60
C ARG A 97 8.15 11.67 13.51
N GLY A 98 6.83 11.54 13.60
CA GLY A 98 6.02 12.31 14.52
C GLY A 98 6.38 12.09 15.98
N TYR A 99 6.89 10.92 16.35
CA TYR A 99 7.34 10.63 17.70
C TYR A 99 8.77 11.10 18.00
N LEU A 100 9.62 11.38 17.00
CA LEU A 100 11.01 11.83 17.24
C LEU A 100 11.06 13.05 18.16
N ALA A 101 10.32 14.11 17.81
CA ALA A 101 10.26 15.33 18.63
C ALA A 101 9.31 15.22 19.85
N ARG A 102 8.65 14.07 20.01
CA ARG A 102 7.69 13.81 21.10
C ARG A 102 8.09 12.60 21.95
N ASN A 103 9.40 12.35 22.08
CA ASN A 103 9.90 11.34 22.98
C ASN A 103 9.47 11.68 24.43
N PRO A 104 8.66 10.80 25.08
CA PRO A 104 8.10 11.09 26.41
C PRO A 104 9.13 11.21 27.53
N LEU A 105 10.38 10.80 27.28
CA LEU A 105 11.50 10.92 28.21
C LEU A 105 12.27 12.23 28.02
N SER A 106 11.99 12.98 26.94
CA SER A 106 12.70 14.23 26.66
C SER A 106 12.19 15.39 27.50
N LYS A 107 13.11 16.29 27.90
CA LYS A 107 12.75 17.54 28.61
C LYS A 107 11.80 18.40 27.77
N THR A 108 11.99 18.44 26.45
CA THR A 108 11.15 19.18 25.51
C THR A 108 9.70 18.68 25.49
N PHE A 109 9.48 17.37 25.60
CA PHE A 109 8.13 16.82 25.70
C PHE A 109 7.44 17.24 27.00
N LEU A 110 8.16 17.18 28.13
CA LEU A 110 7.63 17.62 29.44
C LEU A 110 7.31 19.12 29.46
N GLU A 111 8.17 19.94 28.88
CA GLU A 111 7.95 21.37 28.70
C GLU A 111 6.69 21.65 27.86
N ARG A 112 6.52 20.92 26.75
CA ARG A 112 5.32 21.01 25.92
C ARG A 112 4.05 20.71 26.71
N LEU A 113 4.03 19.62 27.45
CA LEU A 113 2.87 19.27 28.30
C LEU A 113 2.59 20.33 29.36
N ARG A 114 3.63 20.91 29.94
CA ARG A 114 3.50 21.99 30.93
C ARG A 114 2.86 23.22 30.32
N ILE A 115 3.37 23.69 29.18
CA ILE A 115 2.79 24.84 28.43
C ILE A 115 1.31 24.60 28.10
N LEU A 116 0.97 23.40 27.58
CA LEU A 116 -0.41 23.05 27.24
C LEU A 116 -1.34 23.07 28.47
N ASN A 117 -0.87 22.58 29.62
CA ASN A 117 -1.65 22.60 30.84
C ASN A 117 -1.84 24.03 31.35
N GLU A 118 -0.79 24.88 31.36
CA GLU A 118 -0.87 26.29 31.72
C GLU A 118 -1.88 27.04 30.85
N LEU A 119 -1.79 26.90 29.52
CA LEU A 119 -2.72 27.53 28.57
C LEU A 119 -4.17 27.08 28.79
N ARG A 120 -4.37 25.79 29.07
CA ARG A 120 -5.70 25.24 29.38
C ARG A 120 -6.29 25.86 30.65
N ASP A 121 -5.50 25.99 31.68
CA ASP A 121 -5.95 26.53 32.98
C ASP A 121 -6.21 28.05 32.91
N GLU A 122 -5.51 28.75 32.02
CA GLU A 122 -5.70 30.17 31.73
C GLU A 122 -6.87 30.44 30.74
N ASN A 123 -7.48 29.40 30.12
CA ASN A 123 -8.43 29.51 29.01
C ASN A 123 -7.91 30.42 27.86
N ALA A 124 -6.63 30.24 27.52
CA ALA A 124 -5.91 31.09 26.59
C ALA A 124 -6.44 30.94 25.14
N GLU A 125 -6.24 31.98 24.34
CA GLU A 125 -6.56 31.95 22.90
C GLU A 125 -5.51 31.18 22.08
N ASP A 126 -5.88 30.71 20.89
CA ASP A 126 -5.01 29.94 19.98
C ASP A 126 -3.70 30.65 19.62
N ASN A 127 -3.72 31.97 19.54
CA ASN A 127 -2.52 32.77 19.28
C ASN A 127 -1.44 32.59 20.35
N GLU A 128 -1.84 32.40 21.61
CA GLU A 128 -0.91 32.14 22.72
C GLU A 128 -0.25 30.77 22.60
N LEU A 129 -0.98 29.75 22.11
CA LEU A 129 -0.40 28.44 21.85
C LEU A 129 0.78 28.53 20.88
N ASN A 130 0.56 29.15 19.72
CA ASN A 130 1.60 29.30 18.71
C ASN A 130 2.78 30.13 19.22
N LYS A 131 2.54 31.17 20.01
CA LYS A 131 3.57 32.02 20.57
C LYS A 131 4.42 31.30 21.60
N ARG A 132 3.80 30.65 22.58
CA ARG A 132 4.53 29.91 23.65
C ARG A 132 5.21 28.66 23.14
N MET A 133 4.70 28.02 22.07
CA MET A 133 5.27 26.82 21.46
C MET A 133 6.29 27.12 20.34
N SER A 134 6.49 28.37 19.96
CA SER A 134 7.29 28.77 18.78
C SER A 134 8.75 28.29 18.81
N HIS A 135 9.32 28.08 20.00
CA HIS A 135 10.67 27.59 20.18
C HIS A 135 10.79 26.05 20.17
N ILE A 136 9.66 25.34 20.24
CA ILE A 136 9.63 23.86 20.22
C ILE A 136 9.48 23.39 18.76
N ARG A 137 10.55 22.80 18.24
CA ARG A 137 10.52 22.20 16.89
C ARG A 137 9.74 20.89 16.88
N THR A 138 9.04 20.64 15.79
CA THR A 138 8.33 19.37 15.53
C THR A 138 8.95 18.64 14.36
N THR A 139 8.75 17.34 14.31
CA THR A 139 9.15 16.46 13.21
C THR A 139 7.93 15.82 12.55
N ALA A 140 6.74 16.28 12.94
CA ALA A 140 5.50 15.78 12.37
C ALA A 140 5.26 16.38 11.00
N ASP A 141 4.84 15.54 10.10
CA ASP A 141 4.44 15.87 8.74
C ASP A 141 2.94 15.58 8.54
N SER A 142 2.42 15.98 7.42
CA SER A 142 1.02 15.74 7.03
C SER A 142 0.98 15.21 5.61
N ILE A 143 0.08 14.27 5.35
CA ILE A 143 -0.16 13.68 4.02
C ILE A 143 -1.61 13.91 3.64
N SER A 144 -1.87 14.24 2.37
CA SER A 144 -3.23 14.25 1.83
C SER A 144 -3.39 13.12 0.80
N ILE A 145 -4.54 12.44 0.85
CA ILE A 145 -4.92 11.36 -0.06
C ILE A 145 -6.20 11.78 -0.76
N ILE A 146 -6.07 12.12 -2.03
CA ILE A 146 -7.16 12.69 -2.82
C ILE A 146 -7.44 11.78 -4.03
N GLY A 147 -8.69 11.46 -4.27
CA GLY A 147 -9.06 10.64 -5.43
C GLY A 147 -10.56 10.45 -5.55
N ILE A 148 -10.99 9.85 -6.65
CA ILE A 148 -12.40 9.62 -6.98
C ILE A 148 -13.10 8.80 -5.88
N SER A 149 -14.39 9.05 -5.63
CA SER A 149 -15.18 8.25 -4.71
C SER A 149 -15.28 6.79 -5.16
N GLY A 150 -15.25 5.85 -4.21
CA GLY A 150 -15.32 4.41 -4.49
C GLY A 150 -14.02 3.75 -4.94
N ILE A 151 -12.89 4.46 -4.98
CA ILE A 151 -11.60 3.90 -5.36
C ILE A 151 -10.94 3.07 -4.24
N GLY A 152 -11.44 3.18 -3.00
CA GLY A 152 -10.95 2.41 -1.86
C GLY A 152 -10.08 3.17 -0.85
N LYS A 153 -10.00 4.50 -0.89
CA LYS A 153 -9.17 5.34 0.01
C LYS A 153 -9.40 5.04 1.50
N THR A 154 -10.63 5.20 1.95
CA THR A 154 -11.03 4.95 3.34
C THR A 154 -10.72 3.52 3.75
N THR A 155 -11.13 2.54 2.93
CA THR A 155 -10.88 1.12 3.19
C THR A 155 -9.39 0.81 3.31
N ALA A 156 -8.56 1.40 2.43
CA ALA A 156 -7.12 1.20 2.46
C ALA A 156 -6.50 1.73 3.76
N ILE A 157 -6.81 2.97 4.13
CA ILE A 157 -6.27 3.57 5.34
C ILE A 157 -6.75 2.80 6.59
N GLU A 158 -8.02 2.43 6.67
CA GLU A 158 -8.53 1.64 7.79
C GLU A 158 -7.79 0.32 7.95
N ARG A 159 -7.51 -0.37 6.86
CA ARG A 159 -6.74 -1.61 6.90
C ARG A 159 -5.29 -1.41 7.31
N LEU A 160 -4.65 -0.36 6.80
CA LEU A 160 -3.29 -0.02 7.20
C LEU A 160 -3.21 0.35 8.68
N LEU A 161 -4.18 1.11 9.20
CA LEU A 161 -4.27 1.42 10.63
C LEU A 161 -4.43 0.16 11.48
N LEU A 162 -5.23 -0.82 11.02
CA LEU A 162 -5.41 -2.10 11.72
C LEU A 162 -4.17 -3.00 11.72
N MET A 163 -3.13 -2.69 10.95
CA MET A 163 -1.82 -3.36 11.05
C MET A 163 -1.02 -2.93 12.30
N TYR A 164 -1.43 -1.83 12.92
CA TYR A 164 -0.86 -1.27 14.14
C TYR A 164 -1.81 -1.44 15.31
N PRO A 165 -1.32 -1.74 16.53
CA PRO A 165 -2.16 -1.66 17.71
C PRO A 165 -2.71 -0.23 17.82
N GLN A 166 -3.98 -0.09 18.19
CA GLN A 166 -4.57 1.24 18.37
C GLN A 166 -4.13 1.88 19.68
N ILE A 167 -4.03 1.05 20.72
CA ILE A 167 -3.61 1.48 22.07
C ILE A 167 -2.45 0.62 22.51
N ILE A 168 -1.39 1.27 22.99
CA ILE A 168 -0.27 0.61 23.67
C ILE A 168 -0.22 1.12 25.11
N LYS A 169 -0.28 0.19 26.07
CA LYS A 169 -0.13 0.49 27.50
C LYS A 169 1.31 0.25 27.91
N HIS A 170 1.96 1.29 28.40
CA HIS A 170 3.31 1.23 28.92
C HIS A 170 3.25 1.13 30.45
N GLU A 171 4.05 0.27 31.03
CA GLU A 171 4.14 0.06 32.48
C GLU A 171 5.57 0.30 32.99
N GLU A 172 6.55 -0.16 32.23
CA GLU A 172 7.97 -0.10 32.53
C GLU A 172 8.77 0.12 31.24
N TYR A 173 9.88 0.85 31.30
CA TYR A 173 10.81 1.02 30.19
C TYR A 173 12.26 0.97 30.69
N LYS A 174 13.07 0.03 30.17
CA LYS A 174 14.48 -0.18 30.56
C LYS A 174 14.69 -0.33 32.07
N GLY A 175 13.76 -0.98 32.77
CA GLY A 175 13.82 -1.21 34.20
C GLY A 175 13.30 -0.05 35.06
N GLU A 176 12.84 1.04 34.43
CA GLU A 176 12.29 2.20 35.09
C GLU A 176 10.76 2.22 34.97
N TYR A 177 10.05 2.68 36.01
CA TYR A 177 8.60 2.85 35.99
C TYR A 177 8.18 3.88 34.94
N PHE A 178 7.38 3.42 33.96
CA PHE A 178 6.91 4.26 32.87
C PHE A 178 5.44 3.96 32.54
N SER A 179 4.52 4.53 33.33
CA SER A 179 3.07 4.33 33.12
C SER A 179 2.50 5.37 32.16
N ARG A 180 2.18 4.95 30.95
CA ARG A 180 1.59 5.78 29.88
C ARG A 180 0.62 4.99 29.04
N THR A 181 -0.41 5.66 28.52
CA THR A 181 -1.28 5.12 27.47
C THR A 181 -0.97 5.87 26.18
N GLN A 182 -0.53 5.15 25.17
CA GLN A 182 -0.24 5.66 23.82
C GLN A 182 -1.39 5.28 22.90
N ILE A 183 -1.99 6.24 22.22
CA ILE A 183 -2.94 6.03 21.11
C ILE A 183 -2.13 6.13 19.83
N VAL A 184 -1.85 5.01 19.17
CA VAL A 184 -1.01 5.00 17.95
C VAL A 184 -1.73 5.69 16.79
N TRP A 185 -3.03 5.48 16.67
CA TRP A 185 -3.83 6.11 15.64
C TRP A 185 -5.25 6.42 16.11
N LEU A 186 -5.77 7.53 15.61
CA LEU A 186 -7.15 7.95 15.80
C LEU A 186 -7.73 8.39 14.46
N LYS A 187 -8.89 7.84 14.06
CA LYS A 187 -9.62 8.25 12.85
C LYS A 187 -10.88 8.97 13.25
N VAL A 188 -11.12 10.12 12.62
CA VAL A 188 -12.35 10.88 12.73
C VAL A 188 -12.79 11.30 11.32
N ASP A 189 -14.09 11.45 11.12
CA ASP A 189 -14.62 11.97 9.88
C ASP A 189 -14.82 13.48 10.00
N CYS A 190 -14.55 14.19 8.92
CA CYS A 190 -14.83 15.61 8.83
C CYS A 190 -16.35 15.81 8.93
N PRO A 191 -16.83 16.67 9.83
CA PRO A 191 -18.26 16.86 9.98
C PRO A 191 -18.87 17.47 8.72
N TYR A 192 -20.10 17.08 8.41
CA TYR A 192 -20.83 17.50 7.21
C TYR A 192 -21.06 19.02 7.12
N ASP A 193 -21.11 19.70 8.29
CA ASP A 193 -21.23 21.14 8.40
C ASP A 193 -19.87 21.87 8.27
N GLY A 194 -18.76 21.12 8.17
CA GLY A 194 -17.41 21.66 8.13
C GLY A 194 -16.99 22.40 9.41
N SER A 195 -17.73 22.25 10.50
CA SER A 195 -17.52 23.00 11.74
C SER A 195 -16.36 22.42 12.56
N LEU A 196 -15.41 23.28 12.93
CA LEU A 196 -14.29 22.93 13.79
C LEU A 196 -14.73 22.49 15.19
N ALA A 197 -15.78 23.13 15.72
CA ALA A 197 -16.37 22.73 17.01
C ALA A 197 -16.92 21.29 16.95
N THR A 198 -17.57 20.92 15.85
CA THR A 198 -18.11 19.57 15.65
C THR A 198 -16.97 18.56 15.48
N LEU A 199 -15.88 18.91 14.80
CA LEU A 199 -14.68 18.07 14.69
C LEU A 199 -14.07 17.79 16.07
N CYS A 200 -13.92 18.81 16.92
CA CYS A 200 -13.42 18.63 18.29
C CYS A 200 -14.32 17.68 19.10
N LYS A 201 -15.63 17.80 18.96
CA LYS A 201 -16.58 16.89 19.64
C LYS A 201 -16.44 15.46 19.14
N SER A 202 -16.29 15.26 17.83
CA SER A 202 -16.04 13.93 17.24
C SER A 202 -14.73 13.33 17.77
N PHE A 203 -13.69 14.14 17.91
CA PHE A 203 -12.42 13.72 18.51
C PHE A 203 -12.60 13.30 19.98
N PHE A 204 -13.28 14.09 20.81
CA PHE A 204 -13.53 13.74 22.21
C PHE A 204 -14.31 12.45 22.33
N LYS A 205 -15.36 12.30 21.50
CA LYS A 205 -16.15 11.07 21.43
C LYS A 205 -15.29 9.86 21.06
N ALA A 206 -14.42 10.00 20.05
CA ALA A 206 -13.55 8.91 19.63
C ALA A 206 -12.59 8.46 20.75
N ILE A 207 -12.05 9.39 21.55
CA ILE A 207 -11.24 9.04 22.73
C ILE A 207 -12.10 8.38 23.81
N ASP A 208 -13.30 8.90 24.06
CA ASP A 208 -14.21 8.34 25.07
C ASP A 208 -14.60 6.89 24.71
N ASP A 209 -14.89 6.63 23.44
CA ASP A 209 -15.21 5.29 22.92
C ASP A 209 -14.02 4.30 23.05
N LEU A 210 -12.79 4.82 22.96
CA LEU A 210 -11.58 4.01 23.10
C LEU A 210 -11.19 3.72 24.54
N LEU A 211 -11.26 4.75 25.41
CA LEU A 211 -10.69 4.70 26.76
C LEU A 211 -11.75 4.60 27.87
N GLY A 212 -13.04 4.75 27.53
CA GLY A 212 -14.12 4.79 28.52
C GLY A 212 -14.14 6.07 29.35
N THR A 213 -13.60 7.17 28.81
CA THR A 213 -13.59 8.49 29.46
C THR A 213 -14.88 9.28 29.20
N ARG A 214 -14.96 10.52 29.66
CA ARG A 214 -16.11 11.43 29.45
C ARG A 214 -15.67 12.81 28.97
N TYR A 215 -14.74 12.87 28.03
CA TYR A 215 -14.21 14.15 27.53
C TYR A 215 -15.21 14.91 26.70
N LEU A 216 -16.09 14.22 25.95
CA LEU A 216 -17.16 14.86 25.21
C LEU A 216 -18.13 15.62 26.12
N GLU A 217 -18.51 15.01 27.24
CA GLU A 217 -19.35 15.65 28.23
C GLU A 217 -18.64 16.86 28.85
N LYS A 218 -17.39 16.66 29.28
CA LYS A 218 -16.57 17.64 30.00
C LYS A 218 -16.15 18.83 29.13
N PHE A 219 -15.71 18.58 27.89
CA PHE A 219 -15.11 19.61 27.04
C PHE A 219 -15.96 19.96 25.82
N GLY A 220 -16.80 19.05 25.33
CA GLY A 220 -17.61 19.26 24.13
C GLY A 220 -18.96 19.93 24.42
N TYR A 221 -19.60 19.64 25.55
CA TYR A 221 -20.91 20.18 25.89
C TYR A 221 -20.86 21.26 26.97
N ALA A 222 -19.99 21.12 27.95
CA ALA A 222 -19.84 22.09 29.03
C ALA A 222 -19.18 23.38 28.53
N ASN A 223 -18.27 23.30 27.58
CA ASN A 223 -17.60 24.45 26.99
C ASN A 223 -18.02 24.63 25.52
N ARG A 224 -18.56 25.80 25.18
CA ARG A 224 -19.06 26.11 23.84
C ARG A 224 -18.09 26.96 23.00
N VAL A 225 -16.94 27.33 23.56
CA VAL A 225 -15.94 28.14 22.88
C VAL A 225 -15.02 27.23 22.07
N THR A 226 -14.99 27.42 20.76
CA THR A 226 -14.23 26.57 19.83
C THR A 226 -12.73 26.55 20.15
N SER A 227 -12.12 27.71 20.44
CA SER A 227 -10.70 27.82 20.78
C SER A 227 -10.35 27.00 22.04
N SER A 228 -11.22 27.02 23.05
CA SER A 228 -11.02 26.19 24.24
C SER A 228 -11.13 24.67 23.92
N MET A 229 -12.07 24.27 23.06
CA MET A 229 -12.17 22.87 22.62
C MET A 229 -10.92 22.43 21.84
N MET A 230 -10.40 23.30 20.96
CA MET A 230 -9.14 23.04 20.23
C MET A 230 -7.97 22.84 21.18
N LEU A 231 -7.85 23.67 22.21
CA LEU A 231 -6.78 23.55 23.22
C LEU A 231 -6.92 22.25 24.02
N HIS A 232 -8.14 21.85 24.40
CA HIS A 232 -8.37 20.55 25.05
C HIS A 232 -8.04 19.38 24.13
N MET A 233 -8.42 19.44 22.85
CA MET A 233 -8.08 18.45 21.83
C MET A 233 -6.56 18.30 21.71
N THR A 234 -5.83 19.41 21.60
CA THR A 234 -4.37 19.47 21.52
C THR A 234 -3.71 18.87 22.77
N THR A 235 -4.23 19.21 23.95
CA THR A 235 -3.72 18.70 25.23
C THR A 235 -3.92 17.18 25.34
N LEU A 236 -5.10 16.68 25.04
CA LEU A 236 -5.40 15.25 25.07
C LEU A 236 -4.57 14.48 24.04
N ALA A 237 -4.41 15.02 22.83
CA ALA A 237 -3.62 14.40 21.79
C ALA A 237 -2.13 14.28 22.19
N SER A 238 -1.59 15.29 22.88
CA SER A 238 -0.23 15.25 23.41
C SER A 238 -0.12 14.30 24.62
N MET A 239 -1.09 14.33 25.53
CA MET A 239 -1.11 13.51 26.74
C MET A 239 -1.16 12.01 26.42
N TYR A 240 -1.99 11.62 25.48
CA TYR A 240 -2.12 10.23 25.00
C TYR A 240 -1.12 9.86 23.89
N GLY A 241 -0.17 10.74 23.57
CA GLY A 241 0.85 10.46 22.56
C GLY A 241 0.24 9.97 21.23
N ILE A 242 -0.77 10.68 20.70
CA ILE A 242 -1.42 10.26 19.44
C ILE A 242 -0.37 10.21 18.34
N GLY A 243 -0.15 9.03 17.74
CA GLY A 243 0.85 8.81 16.69
C GLY A 243 0.46 9.46 15.38
N VAL A 244 -0.78 9.25 14.96
CA VAL A 244 -1.36 9.87 13.76
C VAL A 244 -2.85 10.16 13.96
N LEU A 245 -3.30 11.31 13.48
CA LEU A 245 -4.71 11.67 13.39
C LEU A 245 -5.14 11.58 11.92
N VAL A 246 -6.07 10.69 11.63
CA VAL A 246 -6.65 10.54 10.29
C VAL A 246 -7.98 11.28 10.25
N ILE A 247 -8.14 12.17 9.29
CA ILE A 247 -9.36 12.95 9.07
C ILE A 247 -9.88 12.61 7.68
N ASP A 248 -11.00 11.92 7.64
CA ASP A 248 -11.63 11.48 6.40
C ASP A 248 -12.72 12.46 5.94
N GLU A 249 -13.13 12.38 4.68
CA GLU A 249 -14.18 13.18 4.06
C GLU A 249 -13.91 14.71 4.10
N ILE A 250 -12.64 15.13 3.95
CA ILE A 250 -12.26 16.56 4.09
C ILE A 250 -12.96 17.50 3.10
N GLN A 251 -13.53 16.99 1.99
CA GLN A 251 -14.33 17.83 1.08
C GLN A 251 -15.56 18.45 1.74
N GLN A 252 -16.02 17.92 2.89
CA GLN A 252 -17.10 18.53 3.67
C GLN A 252 -16.77 19.95 4.13
N LEU A 253 -15.48 20.30 4.23
CA LEU A 253 -15.03 21.67 4.51
C LEU A 253 -15.52 22.69 3.48
N LEU A 254 -15.82 22.27 2.25
CA LEU A 254 -16.36 23.15 1.22
C LEU A 254 -17.78 23.66 1.56
N SER A 255 -18.49 22.97 2.45
CA SER A 255 -19.80 23.36 2.95
C SER A 255 -19.72 24.49 3.99
N ALA A 256 -18.56 24.63 4.66
CA ALA A 256 -18.30 25.66 5.65
C ALA A 256 -17.88 26.98 4.98
N LYS A 257 -18.79 27.94 4.86
CA LYS A 257 -18.51 29.20 4.17
C LYS A 257 -17.46 30.09 4.87
N ASN A 258 -17.30 29.98 6.21
CA ASN A 258 -16.43 30.86 7.01
C ASN A 258 -15.34 30.09 7.75
N ASP A 259 -15.50 28.78 8.03
CA ASP A 259 -14.64 28.03 8.95
C ASP A 259 -13.55 27.22 8.22
N MET A 260 -13.57 27.17 6.88
CA MET A 260 -12.60 26.38 6.09
C MET A 260 -11.15 26.80 6.34
N GLU A 261 -10.89 28.11 6.36
CA GLU A 261 -9.55 28.63 6.59
C GLU A 261 -9.08 28.39 8.03
N GLU A 262 -9.97 28.54 9.01
CA GLU A 262 -9.71 28.24 10.42
C GLU A 262 -9.40 26.76 10.62
N MET A 263 -10.16 25.86 9.99
CA MET A 263 -9.95 24.43 10.04
C MET A 263 -8.60 24.04 9.43
N LEU A 264 -8.23 24.59 8.26
CA LEU A 264 -6.92 24.34 7.66
C LEU A 264 -5.77 24.85 8.53
N ASN A 265 -5.93 26.03 9.12
CA ASN A 265 -4.96 26.57 10.07
C ASN A 265 -4.83 25.67 11.31
N PHE A 266 -5.93 25.10 11.77
CA PHE A 266 -5.91 24.16 12.87
C PHE A 266 -5.14 22.89 12.52
N PHE A 267 -5.34 22.29 11.34
CA PHE A 267 -4.55 21.13 10.90
C PHE A 267 -3.05 21.44 10.82
N VAL A 268 -2.72 22.63 10.33
CA VAL A 268 -1.34 23.12 10.32
C VAL A 268 -0.79 23.27 11.73
N THR A 269 -1.60 23.76 12.66
CA THR A 269 -1.19 23.88 14.08
C THR A 269 -0.98 22.53 14.72
N LEU A 270 -1.84 21.54 14.45
CA LEU A 270 -1.67 20.16 14.95
C LEU A 270 -0.32 19.57 14.54
N SER A 271 0.07 19.69 13.28
CA SER A 271 1.35 19.13 12.81
C SER A 271 2.55 20.00 13.20
N ASN A 272 2.51 21.30 12.95
CA ASN A 272 3.69 22.16 13.09
C ASN A 272 3.93 22.67 14.52
N THR A 273 2.88 22.85 15.31
CA THR A 273 3.00 23.35 16.68
C THR A 273 2.90 22.23 17.70
N VAL A 274 1.90 21.38 17.55
CA VAL A 274 1.66 20.27 18.50
C VAL A 274 2.51 19.05 18.18
N GLY A 275 2.87 18.89 16.93
CA GLY A 275 3.71 17.80 16.46
C GLY A 275 2.95 16.48 16.24
N ILE A 276 1.66 16.56 15.93
CA ILE A 276 0.82 15.39 15.65
C ILE A 276 0.70 15.22 14.14
N PRO A 277 1.20 14.11 13.59
CA PRO A 277 1.03 13.83 12.18
C PRO A 277 -0.44 13.74 11.80
N THR A 278 -0.80 14.28 10.63
CA THR A 278 -2.18 14.20 10.11
C THR A 278 -2.23 13.54 8.74
N VAL A 279 -3.26 12.72 8.53
CA VAL A 279 -3.61 12.15 7.22
C VAL A 279 -4.98 12.69 6.84
N LEU A 280 -5.02 13.47 5.76
CA LEU A 280 -6.24 14.09 5.24
C LEU A 280 -6.74 13.30 4.05
N ILE A 281 -7.96 12.77 4.11
CA ILE A 281 -8.54 11.95 3.04
C ILE A 281 -9.74 12.67 2.46
N GLY A 282 -9.83 12.71 1.13
CA GLY A 282 -10.97 13.33 0.48
C GLY A 282 -11.18 12.92 -0.96
N THR A 283 -12.29 13.37 -1.52
CA THR A 283 -12.60 13.22 -2.93
C THR A 283 -11.82 14.25 -3.77
N SER A 284 -11.87 14.13 -5.11
CA SER A 284 -11.22 15.08 -6.01
C SER A 284 -11.71 16.52 -5.79
N LYS A 285 -12.91 16.73 -5.22
CA LYS A 285 -13.39 18.05 -4.80
C LYS A 285 -12.50 18.70 -3.75
N ALA A 286 -11.93 17.92 -2.86
CA ALA A 286 -11.01 18.43 -1.85
C ALA A 286 -9.80 19.17 -2.45
N GLN A 287 -9.47 18.97 -3.73
CA GLN A 287 -8.46 19.77 -4.43
C GLN A 287 -8.76 21.27 -4.41
N GLN A 288 -10.04 21.65 -4.38
CA GLN A 288 -10.44 23.05 -4.32
C GLN A 288 -10.03 23.71 -3.01
N ILE A 289 -10.04 22.95 -1.91
CA ILE A 289 -9.57 23.40 -0.59
C ILE A 289 -8.09 23.78 -0.66
N PHE A 290 -7.30 22.96 -1.37
CA PHE A 290 -5.86 23.15 -1.49
C PHE A 290 -5.45 24.18 -2.55
N LYS A 291 -6.29 24.48 -3.55
CA LYS A 291 -6.00 25.47 -4.60
C LYS A 291 -6.09 26.92 -4.11
N GLY A 292 -6.94 27.19 -3.12
CA GLY A 292 -7.23 28.57 -2.66
C GLY A 292 -6.09 29.19 -1.85
N ASN A 293 -5.32 28.41 -1.10
CA ASN A 293 -4.32 28.90 -0.14
C ASN A 293 -3.00 28.11 -0.21
N PHE A 294 -2.18 28.42 -1.20
CA PHE A 294 -0.91 27.69 -1.48
C PHE A 294 0.02 27.54 -0.27
N ARG A 295 0.08 28.56 0.60
CA ARG A 295 0.93 28.53 1.79
C ARG A 295 0.43 27.53 2.84
N GLN A 296 -0.89 27.46 3.04
CA GLN A 296 -1.54 26.55 3.97
C GLN A 296 -1.54 25.12 3.42
N THR A 297 -1.80 24.97 2.13
CA THR A 297 -1.73 23.69 1.42
C THR A 297 -0.37 23.01 1.58
N ARG A 298 0.73 23.76 1.34
CA ARG A 298 2.08 23.23 1.51
C ARG A 298 2.37 22.78 2.93
N ARG A 299 1.73 23.37 3.94
CA ARG A 299 1.90 23.00 5.34
C ARG A 299 0.94 21.89 5.76
N ALA A 300 -0.28 21.86 5.25
CA ALA A 300 -1.28 20.82 5.51
C ALA A 300 -0.98 19.48 4.80
N ALA A 301 -0.06 19.49 3.85
CA ALA A 301 0.44 18.31 3.15
C ALA A 301 1.97 18.41 2.99
N SER A 302 2.68 18.55 4.12
CA SER A 302 4.13 18.79 4.15
C SER A 302 4.93 17.63 3.56
N ASP A 303 4.48 16.39 3.74
CA ASP A 303 5.04 15.18 3.12
C ASP A 303 4.39 14.85 1.77
N GLY A 304 3.63 15.79 1.20
CA GLY A 304 3.05 15.72 -0.14
C GLY A 304 1.62 15.18 -0.18
N SER A 305 1.10 15.19 -1.41
CA SER A 305 -0.25 14.71 -1.72
C SER A 305 -0.17 13.46 -2.57
N ILE A 306 -0.96 12.48 -2.23
CA ILE A 306 -1.15 11.28 -3.03
C ILE A 306 -2.43 11.49 -3.84
N MET A 307 -2.26 11.59 -5.16
CA MET A 307 -3.38 11.60 -6.09
C MET A 307 -3.67 10.15 -6.48
N TRP A 308 -4.79 9.64 -5.99
CA TRP A 308 -5.20 8.27 -6.26
C TRP A 308 -6.25 8.27 -7.37
N ASP A 309 -5.82 7.88 -8.56
CA ASP A 309 -6.69 7.76 -9.73
C ASP A 309 -7.22 6.33 -9.89
N ARG A 310 -8.22 6.17 -10.77
CA ARG A 310 -8.78 4.88 -11.15
C ARG A 310 -7.73 4.03 -11.87
N MET A 311 -7.86 2.71 -11.81
CA MET A 311 -7.02 1.81 -12.59
C MET A 311 -7.27 2.03 -14.08
N GLU A 312 -6.20 2.13 -14.86
CA GLU A 312 -6.28 2.25 -16.31
C GLU A 312 -6.55 0.89 -16.95
N LYS A 313 -7.25 0.89 -18.09
CA LYS A 313 -7.68 -0.33 -18.80
C LYS A 313 -6.50 -1.26 -19.13
N GLU A 314 -5.39 -0.68 -19.58
CA GLU A 314 -4.20 -1.41 -20.02
C GLU A 314 -3.20 -1.66 -18.87
N SER A 315 -3.52 -1.24 -17.64
CA SER A 315 -2.61 -1.40 -16.51
C SER A 315 -2.55 -2.86 -16.03
N VAL A 316 -1.37 -3.29 -15.61
CA VAL A 316 -1.15 -4.61 -14.99
C VAL A 316 -2.00 -4.77 -13.73
N GLU A 317 -2.19 -3.68 -12.99
CA GLU A 317 -2.99 -3.64 -11.76
C GLU A 317 -4.45 -3.99 -12.04
N TRP A 318 -5.03 -3.43 -13.10
CA TRP A 318 -6.40 -3.74 -13.52
C TRP A 318 -6.56 -5.18 -13.97
N GLN A 319 -5.65 -5.66 -14.82
CA GLN A 319 -5.67 -7.04 -15.30
C GLN A 319 -5.60 -8.02 -14.13
N PHE A 320 -4.65 -7.81 -13.23
CA PHE A 320 -4.47 -8.64 -12.04
C PHE A 320 -5.67 -8.58 -11.10
N PHE A 321 -6.25 -7.40 -10.90
CA PHE A 321 -7.46 -7.22 -10.11
C PHE A 321 -8.62 -8.02 -10.70
N LEU A 322 -8.83 -7.91 -12.01
CA LEU A 322 -9.94 -8.55 -12.69
C LEU A 322 -9.78 -10.08 -12.74
N GLU A 323 -8.56 -10.57 -13.02
CA GLU A 323 -8.26 -12.01 -12.97
C GLU A 323 -8.51 -12.59 -11.59
N THR A 324 -8.10 -11.86 -10.55
CA THR A 324 -8.26 -12.32 -9.17
C THR A 324 -9.73 -12.36 -8.74
N ILE A 325 -10.49 -11.28 -9.01
CA ILE A 325 -11.91 -11.25 -8.61
C ILE A 325 -12.72 -12.29 -9.39
N TRP A 326 -12.33 -12.58 -10.65
CA TRP A 326 -13.01 -13.54 -11.52
C TRP A 326 -12.99 -14.97 -10.98
N ASP A 327 -12.03 -15.33 -10.16
CA ASP A 327 -11.95 -16.63 -9.50
C ASP A 327 -13.08 -16.85 -8.46
N PHE A 328 -13.71 -15.76 -7.99
CA PHE A 328 -14.74 -15.80 -6.94
C PHE A 328 -16.17 -15.89 -7.51
N GLN A 329 -16.37 -16.77 -8.52
CA GLN A 329 -17.68 -17.04 -9.08
C GLN A 329 -18.44 -18.07 -8.23
N GLY A 330 -19.65 -17.70 -7.79
CA GLY A 330 -20.60 -18.58 -7.10
C GLY A 330 -21.60 -19.28 -8.05
N LEU A 331 -21.34 -19.24 -9.37
CA LEU A 331 -22.14 -19.85 -10.43
C LEU A 331 -21.69 -21.28 -10.69
N LYS A 332 -22.54 -22.11 -11.31
CA LYS A 332 -22.21 -23.51 -11.62
C LYS A 332 -21.19 -23.59 -12.76
N GLU A 333 -21.37 -22.76 -13.77
CA GLU A 333 -20.46 -22.68 -14.91
C GLU A 333 -19.50 -21.54 -14.67
N LYS A 334 -18.22 -21.86 -14.44
CA LYS A 334 -17.16 -20.86 -14.42
C LYS A 334 -16.80 -20.48 -15.86
N ASP A 335 -17.15 -19.27 -16.24
CA ASP A 335 -16.78 -18.76 -17.56
C ASP A 335 -15.34 -18.27 -17.55
N SER A 336 -14.64 -18.48 -18.66
CA SER A 336 -13.29 -17.96 -18.83
C SER A 336 -13.33 -16.44 -19.04
N LEU A 337 -12.36 -15.75 -18.49
CA LEU A 337 -12.18 -14.31 -18.66
C LEU A 337 -11.63 -14.03 -20.07
N THR A 338 -12.54 -13.81 -21.04
CA THR A 338 -12.14 -13.46 -22.41
C THR A 338 -11.85 -11.97 -22.55
N THR A 339 -11.06 -11.57 -23.55
CA THR A 339 -10.76 -10.15 -23.82
C THR A 339 -12.04 -9.32 -24.01
N GLU A 340 -13.06 -9.88 -24.68
CA GLU A 340 -14.35 -9.20 -24.86
C GLU A 340 -15.06 -8.95 -23.51
N VAL A 341 -15.04 -9.92 -22.61
CA VAL A 341 -15.62 -9.78 -21.26
C VAL A 341 -14.83 -8.72 -20.46
N MET A 342 -13.50 -8.74 -20.52
CA MET A 342 -12.64 -7.75 -19.86
C MET A 342 -12.95 -6.33 -20.35
N ASP A 343 -13.08 -6.15 -21.66
CA ASP A 343 -13.41 -4.86 -22.28
C ASP A 343 -14.77 -4.34 -21.83
N VAL A 344 -15.79 -5.17 -21.90
CA VAL A 344 -17.15 -4.82 -21.46
C VAL A 344 -17.18 -4.54 -19.95
N PHE A 345 -16.44 -5.31 -19.17
CA PHE A 345 -16.39 -5.12 -17.72
C PHE A 345 -15.75 -3.77 -17.38
N TYR A 346 -14.59 -3.44 -17.99
CA TYR A 346 -13.93 -2.15 -17.80
C TYR A 346 -14.81 -0.98 -18.23
N ASP A 347 -15.43 -1.07 -19.40
CA ASP A 347 -16.32 -0.01 -19.90
C ASP A 347 -17.45 0.32 -18.93
N ASN A 348 -17.90 -0.66 -18.17
CA ASN A 348 -19.02 -0.52 -17.24
C ASN A 348 -18.63 -0.17 -15.79
N CYS A 349 -17.36 -0.24 -15.44
CA CYS A 349 -16.87 0.17 -14.10
C CYS A 349 -15.78 1.25 -14.15
N GLN A 350 -15.16 1.47 -15.32
CA GLN A 350 -14.13 2.49 -15.56
C GLN A 350 -12.94 2.40 -14.57
N GLY A 351 -12.58 1.19 -14.12
CA GLY A 351 -11.46 0.94 -13.22
C GLY A 351 -11.70 1.41 -11.77
N ILE A 352 -12.95 1.72 -11.39
CA ILE A 352 -13.30 2.07 -10.02
C ILE A 352 -13.58 0.79 -9.23
N THR A 353 -12.78 0.52 -8.22
CA THR A 353 -12.78 -0.73 -7.45
C THR A 353 -14.16 -1.09 -6.89
N ALA A 354 -14.84 -0.14 -6.24
CA ALA A 354 -16.16 -0.40 -5.64
C ALA A 354 -17.22 -0.68 -6.72
N VAL A 355 -17.16 0.00 -7.87
CA VAL A 355 -18.08 -0.26 -9.00
C VAL A 355 -17.80 -1.63 -9.61
N ALA A 356 -16.52 -1.99 -9.75
CA ALA A 356 -16.11 -3.29 -10.29
C ALA A 356 -16.60 -4.46 -9.43
N VAL A 357 -16.39 -4.38 -8.11
CA VAL A 357 -16.87 -5.39 -7.15
C VAL A 357 -18.39 -5.52 -7.19
N ASN A 358 -19.11 -4.39 -7.17
CA ASN A 358 -20.57 -4.40 -7.20
C ASN A 358 -21.11 -4.93 -8.55
N LEU A 359 -20.52 -4.52 -9.67
CA LEU A 359 -20.88 -5.05 -10.99
C LEU A 359 -20.72 -6.58 -11.03
N PHE A 360 -19.61 -7.09 -10.52
CA PHE A 360 -19.34 -8.53 -10.49
C PHE A 360 -20.34 -9.30 -9.63
N ILE A 361 -20.73 -8.76 -8.45
CA ILE A 361 -21.74 -9.35 -7.58
C ILE A 361 -23.10 -9.35 -8.28
N LEU A 362 -23.55 -8.19 -8.75
CA LEU A 362 -24.88 -8.03 -9.36
C LEU A 362 -25.03 -8.83 -10.64
N ALA A 363 -23.96 -8.93 -11.46
CA ALA A 363 -23.96 -9.77 -12.65
C ALA A 363 -24.15 -11.26 -12.32
N GLN A 364 -23.53 -11.75 -11.26
CA GLN A 364 -23.75 -13.11 -10.77
C GLN A 364 -25.17 -13.31 -10.26
N GLU A 365 -25.70 -12.35 -9.47
CA GLU A 365 -27.08 -12.40 -8.97
C GLU A 365 -28.10 -12.42 -10.11
N ARG A 366 -27.89 -11.60 -11.15
CA ARG A 366 -28.72 -11.59 -12.36
C ARG A 366 -28.62 -12.92 -13.11
N ALA A 367 -27.41 -13.46 -13.28
CA ALA A 367 -27.21 -14.76 -13.90
C ALA A 367 -27.97 -15.88 -13.17
N LEU A 368 -28.00 -15.85 -11.83
CA LEU A 368 -28.79 -16.76 -11.01
C LEU A 368 -30.28 -16.57 -11.22
N SER A 369 -30.78 -15.33 -11.21
CA SER A 369 -32.21 -15.03 -11.38
C SER A 369 -32.74 -15.41 -12.77
N GLU A 370 -31.91 -15.25 -13.79
CA GLU A 370 -32.23 -15.64 -15.17
C GLU A 370 -31.99 -17.12 -15.46
N GLY A 371 -31.47 -17.89 -14.51
CA GLY A 371 -31.15 -19.31 -14.67
C GLY A 371 -30.04 -19.62 -15.65
N LYS A 372 -29.21 -18.62 -16.01
CA LYS A 372 -28.14 -18.74 -17.01
C LYS A 372 -26.85 -19.35 -16.48
N GLU A 373 -26.68 -19.31 -15.17
CA GLU A 373 -25.56 -19.91 -14.41
C GLU A 373 -24.13 -19.52 -14.89
N LYS A 374 -24.01 -18.43 -15.69
CA LYS A 374 -22.73 -17.88 -16.16
C LYS A 374 -22.79 -16.38 -16.43
N ILE A 375 -21.65 -15.69 -16.35
CA ILE A 375 -21.54 -14.26 -16.66
C ILE A 375 -21.28 -14.09 -18.16
N THR A 376 -22.18 -13.39 -18.86
CA THR A 376 -22.01 -13.05 -20.27
C THR A 376 -21.88 -11.54 -20.45
N THR A 377 -21.33 -11.09 -21.59
CA THR A 377 -21.25 -9.66 -21.92
C THR A 377 -22.63 -8.99 -21.95
N LYS A 378 -23.69 -9.75 -22.32
CA LYS A 378 -25.08 -9.27 -22.24
C LYS A 378 -25.50 -9.03 -20.80
N ILE A 379 -25.28 -9.99 -19.89
CA ILE A 379 -25.60 -9.84 -18.46
C ILE A 379 -24.88 -8.63 -17.87
N LEU A 380 -23.60 -8.43 -18.17
CA LEU A 380 -22.84 -7.27 -17.69
C LEU A 380 -23.45 -5.94 -18.14
N ARG A 381 -23.84 -5.83 -19.42
CA ARG A 381 -24.48 -4.62 -19.97
C ARG A 381 -25.86 -4.38 -19.36
N ASP A 382 -26.68 -5.42 -19.25
CA ASP A 382 -28.04 -5.32 -18.69
C ASP A 382 -27.97 -4.96 -17.20
N THR A 383 -27.05 -5.58 -16.43
CA THR A 383 -26.79 -5.24 -15.03
C THR A 383 -26.40 -3.77 -14.85
N THR A 384 -25.50 -3.29 -15.70
CA THR A 384 -25.05 -1.89 -15.61
C THR A 384 -26.17 -0.91 -15.94
N LYS A 385 -26.98 -1.25 -16.93
CA LYS A 385 -28.09 -0.39 -17.39
C LYS A 385 -29.23 -0.30 -16.37
N GLU A 386 -29.57 -1.42 -15.72
CA GLU A 386 -30.73 -1.53 -14.85
C GLU A 386 -30.36 -1.45 -13.37
N ASP A 387 -29.45 -2.27 -12.90
CA ASP A 387 -29.11 -2.38 -11.48
C ASP A 387 -28.15 -1.28 -11.00
N LEU A 388 -27.30 -0.76 -11.91
CA LEU A 388 -26.39 0.36 -11.67
C LEU A 388 -26.82 1.64 -12.41
N ALA A 389 -28.11 1.81 -12.69
CA ALA A 389 -28.63 2.94 -13.44
C ALA A 389 -28.23 4.30 -12.83
N MET A 390 -28.20 4.42 -11.51
CA MET A 390 -27.81 5.65 -10.82
C MET A 390 -26.33 6.04 -11.04
N LEU A 391 -25.46 5.07 -11.36
CA LEU A 391 -24.04 5.28 -11.66
C LEU A 391 -23.78 5.69 -13.12
N GLN A 392 -24.73 5.49 -14.01
CA GLN A 392 -24.56 5.70 -15.45
C GLN A 392 -24.05 7.11 -15.80
N PRO A 393 -24.56 8.20 -15.21
CA PRO A 393 -24.05 9.54 -15.51
C PRO A 393 -22.58 9.70 -15.16
N MET A 394 -22.15 9.17 -14.00
CA MET A 394 -20.75 9.19 -13.55
C MET A 394 -19.86 8.32 -14.46
N ILE A 395 -20.29 7.09 -14.77
CA ILE A 395 -19.55 6.17 -15.67
C ILE A 395 -19.39 6.82 -17.06
N LYS A 396 -20.43 7.48 -17.57
CA LYS A 396 -20.39 8.22 -18.84
C LYS A 396 -19.40 9.40 -18.80
N ALA A 397 -19.41 10.17 -17.72
CA ALA A 397 -18.47 11.26 -17.51
C ALA A 397 -17.02 10.78 -17.47
N LEU A 398 -16.77 9.65 -16.79
CA LEU A 398 -15.45 9.00 -16.72
C LEU A 398 -14.99 8.45 -18.07
N ARG A 399 -15.90 7.81 -18.83
CA ARG A 399 -15.62 7.31 -20.18
C ARG A 399 -15.22 8.43 -21.14
N ASN A 400 -15.88 9.57 -21.04
CA ASN A 400 -15.59 10.75 -21.85
C ASN A 400 -14.43 11.60 -21.30
N ASN A 401 -13.84 11.22 -20.18
CA ASN A 401 -12.80 11.96 -19.44
C ASN A 401 -13.18 13.43 -19.18
N ASN A 402 -14.48 13.69 -18.94
CA ASN A 402 -15.00 15.02 -18.67
C ASN A 402 -14.85 15.37 -17.18
N GLN A 403 -13.73 15.99 -16.84
CA GLN A 403 -13.39 16.34 -15.45
C GLN A 403 -14.44 17.21 -14.76
N PHE A 404 -15.09 18.12 -15.51
CA PHE A 404 -16.12 18.99 -14.94
C PHE A 404 -17.36 18.20 -14.50
N GLU A 405 -17.80 17.26 -15.32
CA GLU A 405 -18.92 16.36 -14.98
C GLU A 405 -18.53 15.38 -13.87
N ILE A 406 -17.32 14.82 -13.90
CA ILE A 406 -16.81 13.93 -12.84
C ILE A 406 -16.91 14.63 -11.49
N MET A 407 -16.41 15.87 -11.36
CA MET A 407 -16.49 16.65 -10.12
C MET A 407 -17.95 16.92 -9.68
N LYS A 408 -18.88 17.06 -10.59
CA LYS A 408 -20.29 17.27 -10.28
C LYS A 408 -20.95 16.03 -9.69
N TYR A 409 -20.57 14.83 -10.19
CA TYR A 409 -21.10 13.55 -9.70
C TYR A 409 -20.39 13.04 -8.45
N GLU A 410 -19.24 13.58 -8.09
CA GLU A 410 -18.58 13.25 -6.82
C GLU A 410 -19.35 13.72 -5.58
N ASP A 411 -20.33 14.67 -5.73
CA ASP A 411 -21.25 15.03 -4.66
C ASP A 411 -22.33 14.00 -4.39
N ILE A 412 -22.62 13.20 -5.37
CA ILE A 412 -23.30 11.93 -5.13
C ILE A 412 -22.20 11.06 -4.51
N SER A 413 -21.92 11.30 -3.21
CA SER A 413 -21.28 10.27 -2.40
C SER A 413 -22.24 9.11 -2.47
N LEU A 414 -22.07 8.34 -3.51
CA LEU A 414 -22.59 7.01 -3.57
C LEU A 414 -21.84 6.32 -2.47
N ASN A 415 -22.37 6.44 -1.26
CA ASN A 415 -22.20 5.42 -0.26
C ASN A 415 -22.71 4.18 -0.96
N LEU A 416 -21.85 3.60 -1.80
CA LEU A 416 -22.09 2.31 -2.43
C LEU A 416 -22.32 1.26 -1.35
N ASP A 417 -21.88 1.55 -0.12
CA ASP A 417 -22.20 0.84 1.11
C ASP A 417 -23.65 1.09 1.57
N ASP A 418 -24.29 2.23 1.29
CA ASP A 418 -25.70 2.51 1.60
C ASP A 418 -26.65 1.95 0.54
N ILE A 419 -26.21 1.80 -0.71
CA ILE A 419 -26.97 1.11 -1.77
C ILE A 419 -26.89 -0.41 -1.58
N ALA A 420 -25.85 -0.89 -0.96
CA ALA A 420 -25.65 -2.29 -0.64
C ALA A 420 -25.97 -2.52 0.83
N PHE A 421 -27.24 -2.87 1.10
CA PHE A 421 -27.75 -3.45 2.35
C PHE A 421 -26.69 -3.77 3.41
N GLY A 422 -26.92 -3.21 4.61
CA GLY A 422 -26.51 -3.63 5.94
C GLY A 422 -25.22 -4.44 6.06
N HIS A 423 -24.21 -3.79 6.54
CA HIS A 423 -22.91 -4.31 6.95
C HIS A 423 -22.96 -5.67 7.63
N THR A 424 -22.46 -6.70 6.94
CA THR A 424 -21.85 -7.84 7.61
C THR A 424 -20.39 -7.91 7.17
N ARG A 425 -19.54 -7.16 7.84
CA ARG A 425 -18.09 -7.35 7.76
C ARG A 425 -17.73 -8.60 8.57
N ASN A 426 -17.72 -9.74 7.93
CA ASN A 426 -16.99 -10.88 8.46
C ASN A 426 -15.51 -10.67 8.13
N ILE A 427 -14.78 -10.08 9.06
CA ILE A 427 -13.32 -10.10 9.07
C ILE A 427 -12.90 -11.45 9.67
N GLU A 428 -13.23 -12.52 9.03
CA GLU A 428 -12.40 -13.70 9.10
C GLU A 428 -11.30 -13.48 8.07
N LEU A 429 -10.17 -13.02 8.55
CA LEU A 429 -8.87 -13.19 7.92
C LEU A 429 -8.68 -14.68 7.70
N ASN A 430 -9.17 -15.17 6.56
CA ASN A 430 -9.06 -16.57 6.21
C ASN A 430 -7.63 -16.84 5.76
N GLY A 431 -6.79 -17.22 6.72
CA GLY A 431 -5.49 -17.84 6.46
C GLY A 431 -5.54 -18.97 5.43
N LYS A 432 -6.74 -19.54 5.15
CA LYS A 432 -6.95 -20.54 4.10
C LYS A 432 -6.85 -20.01 2.67
N ILE A 433 -7.04 -18.73 2.43
CA ILE A 433 -6.91 -18.18 1.07
C ILE A 433 -5.53 -17.60 0.85
N GLU A 434 -4.91 -17.04 1.91
CA GLU A 434 -3.46 -16.89 1.89
C GLU A 434 -2.79 -18.25 1.64
N GLU A 435 -3.28 -19.33 2.23
CA GLU A 435 -2.86 -20.69 1.90
C GLU A 435 -3.17 -21.03 0.44
N LEU A 436 -4.35 -20.76 -0.10
CA LEU A 436 -4.69 -21.06 -1.50
C LEU A 436 -3.90 -20.19 -2.49
N PHE A 437 -3.70 -18.91 -2.21
CA PHE A 437 -2.81 -18.08 -3.03
C PHE A 437 -1.33 -18.45 -2.80
N LYS A 438 -0.92 -18.69 -1.56
CA LYS A 438 0.41 -19.23 -1.26
C LYS A 438 0.59 -20.64 -1.82
N GLU A 439 -0.41 -21.52 -1.74
CA GLU A 439 -0.39 -22.85 -2.34
C GLU A 439 -0.45 -22.79 -3.86
N ARG A 440 -1.29 -21.92 -4.46
CA ARG A 440 -1.33 -21.72 -5.92
C ARG A 440 -0.04 -21.10 -6.43
N LYS A 441 0.46 -20.07 -5.74
CA LYS A 441 1.76 -19.47 -6.05
C LYS A 441 2.90 -20.46 -5.83
N LYS A 442 2.93 -21.20 -4.71
CA LYS A 442 3.88 -22.27 -4.45
C LYS A 442 3.74 -23.41 -5.47
N THR A 443 2.53 -23.80 -5.83
CA THR A 443 2.28 -24.85 -6.82
C THR A 443 2.74 -24.40 -8.21
N ILE A 444 2.50 -23.15 -8.58
CA ILE A 444 2.98 -22.55 -9.83
C ILE A 444 4.52 -22.44 -9.83
N GLU A 445 5.09 -21.95 -8.75
CA GLU A 445 6.55 -21.87 -8.60
C GLU A 445 7.21 -23.25 -8.57
N LEU A 446 6.59 -24.22 -7.89
CA LEU A 446 7.07 -25.61 -7.87
C LEU A 446 6.96 -26.25 -9.26
N LYS A 447 5.84 -26.06 -9.98
CA LYS A 447 5.70 -26.53 -11.35
C LYS A 447 6.73 -25.89 -12.27
N ARG A 448 6.91 -24.58 -12.21
CA ARG A 448 7.93 -23.86 -12.99
C ARG A 448 9.34 -24.35 -12.65
N ARG A 449 9.66 -24.50 -11.36
CA ARG A 449 10.96 -25.02 -10.91
C ARG A 449 11.21 -26.43 -11.40
N ASN A 450 10.25 -27.35 -11.26
CA ASN A 450 10.35 -28.71 -11.77
C ASN A 450 10.49 -28.72 -13.30
N THR A 451 9.77 -27.87 -14.00
CA THR A 451 9.90 -27.72 -15.45
C THR A 451 11.29 -27.23 -15.84
N VAL A 452 11.84 -26.26 -15.11
CA VAL A 452 13.22 -25.76 -15.31
C VAL A 452 14.23 -26.87 -15.06
N GLU A 453 14.14 -27.59 -13.94
CA GLU A 453 15.06 -28.67 -13.59
C GLU A 453 15.03 -29.80 -14.61
N ASN A 454 13.84 -30.24 -15.01
CA ASN A 454 13.66 -31.28 -16.04
C ASN A 454 14.21 -30.83 -17.41
N LEU A 455 13.93 -29.59 -17.82
CA LEU A 455 14.45 -29.06 -19.09
C LEU A 455 15.96 -28.89 -19.10
N VAL A 456 16.55 -28.47 -17.97
CA VAL A 456 18.00 -28.38 -17.84
C VAL A 456 18.62 -29.78 -17.94
N MET A 457 18.03 -30.79 -17.28
CA MET A 457 18.47 -32.20 -17.40
C MET A 457 18.36 -32.71 -18.84
N ASP A 458 17.21 -32.50 -19.47
CA ASP A 458 16.98 -32.89 -20.86
C ASP A 458 17.99 -32.25 -21.83
N LEU A 459 18.31 -30.97 -21.64
CA LEU A 459 19.33 -30.28 -22.46
C LEU A 459 20.72 -30.80 -22.21
N CYS A 460 21.06 -31.16 -20.96
CA CYS A 460 22.34 -31.80 -20.64
C CYS A 460 22.46 -33.21 -21.24
N GLU A 461 21.39 -34.01 -21.22
CA GLU A 461 21.34 -35.34 -21.82
C GLU A 461 21.52 -35.36 -23.34
N ILE A 462 21.06 -34.31 -24.03
CA ILE A 462 21.20 -34.15 -25.48
C ILE A 462 22.70 -34.06 -25.88
N GLY A 463 23.60 -33.57 -24.98
CA GLY A 463 25.05 -33.61 -25.15
C GLY A 463 25.62 -32.83 -26.34
N ILE A 464 24.89 -31.87 -26.92
CA ILE A 464 25.28 -31.12 -28.13
C ILE A 464 25.75 -29.69 -27.77
N PHE A 465 25.70 -29.30 -26.48
CA PHE A 465 25.89 -27.91 -26.02
C PHE A 465 27.23 -27.73 -25.28
N ASP A 466 28.34 -28.22 -25.84
CA ASP A 466 29.68 -28.26 -25.22
C ASP A 466 30.26 -26.88 -24.82
N ASN A 467 29.72 -25.79 -25.42
CA ASN A 467 30.16 -24.42 -25.17
C ASN A 467 29.24 -23.60 -24.23
N LEU A 468 28.20 -24.21 -23.68
CA LEU A 468 27.31 -23.60 -22.69
C LEU A 468 27.52 -24.23 -21.32
N ASP A 469 27.84 -23.41 -20.32
CA ASP A 469 27.92 -23.91 -18.96
C ASP A 469 26.50 -24.13 -18.37
N ASN A 470 26.44 -24.96 -17.29
CA ASN A 470 25.17 -25.26 -16.64
C ASN A 470 24.42 -24.01 -16.14
N LEU A 471 25.14 -22.94 -15.79
CA LEU A 471 24.56 -21.70 -15.31
C LEU A 471 23.91 -20.91 -16.47
N GLN A 472 24.53 -20.91 -17.63
CA GLN A 472 24.00 -20.27 -18.84
C GLN A 472 22.77 -21.02 -19.35
N MET A 473 22.79 -22.36 -19.35
CA MET A 473 21.63 -23.18 -19.69
C MET A 473 20.46 -22.94 -18.74
N ARG A 474 20.74 -22.91 -17.44
CA ARG A 474 19.71 -22.67 -16.43
C ARG A 474 19.04 -21.29 -16.61
N LYS A 475 19.81 -20.23 -16.78
CA LYS A 475 19.29 -18.88 -17.05
C LYS A 475 18.45 -18.80 -18.32
N LEU A 476 18.87 -19.50 -19.38
CA LEU A 476 18.10 -19.57 -20.61
C LEU A 476 16.74 -20.25 -20.39
N VAL A 477 16.75 -21.42 -19.73
CA VAL A 477 15.55 -22.20 -19.47
C VAL A 477 14.61 -21.45 -18.52
N GLU A 478 15.13 -20.84 -17.44
CA GLU A 478 14.35 -20.00 -16.53
C GLU A 478 13.63 -18.86 -17.27
N LYS A 479 14.32 -18.18 -18.18
CA LYS A 479 13.72 -17.14 -18.98
C LYS A 479 12.60 -17.69 -19.89
N ILE A 480 12.82 -18.81 -20.54
CA ILE A 480 11.82 -19.42 -21.43
C ILE A 480 10.59 -19.86 -20.64
N VAL A 481 10.77 -20.53 -19.51
CA VAL A 481 9.66 -21.01 -18.66
C VAL A 481 8.88 -19.86 -18.06
N ASN A 482 9.52 -18.75 -17.72
CA ASN A 482 8.85 -17.57 -17.19
C ASN A 482 8.05 -16.78 -18.27
N ASP A 483 8.50 -16.83 -19.52
CA ASP A 483 7.85 -16.17 -20.67
C ASP A 483 6.66 -17.00 -21.22
N GLN A 484 6.44 -18.23 -20.74
CA GLN A 484 5.37 -19.11 -21.21
C GLN A 484 4.25 -19.25 -20.17
N PRO A 485 2.98 -19.46 -20.62
CA PRO A 485 1.87 -19.80 -19.74
C PRO A 485 2.18 -21.07 -18.92
N VAL A 486 1.69 -21.12 -17.67
CA VAL A 486 1.92 -22.24 -16.75
C VAL A 486 1.32 -23.57 -17.25
N GLU A 487 0.32 -23.46 -18.11
CA GLU A 487 -0.44 -24.58 -18.70
C GLU A 487 0.13 -25.06 -20.03
N GLU A 488 1.18 -24.41 -20.55
CA GLU A 488 1.80 -24.81 -21.82
C GLU A 488 2.39 -26.22 -21.73
N ALA A 489 2.18 -27.00 -22.77
CA ALA A 489 2.64 -28.38 -22.81
C ALA A 489 4.17 -28.46 -22.71
N TYR A 490 4.69 -29.32 -21.83
CA TYR A 490 6.12 -29.49 -21.59
C TYR A 490 6.93 -29.67 -22.89
N ASN A 491 6.41 -30.46 -23.82
CA ASN A 491 7.07 -30.73 -25.11
C ASN A 491 7.21 -29.46 -25.98
N SER A 492 6.24 -28.55 -25.95
CA SER A 492 6.31 -27.26 -26.67
C SER A 492 7.43 -26.39 -26.12
N ILE A 493 7.52 -26.32 -24.78
CA ILE A 493 8.56 -25.55 -24.09
C ILE A 493 9.94 -26.19 -24.34
N LYS A 494 10.03 -27.53 -24.34
CA LYS A 494 11.26 -28.29 -24.62
C LYS A 494 11.78 -27.99 -26.02
N VAL A 495 10.93 -28.04 -27.03
CA VAL A 495 11.33 -27.72 -28.43
C VAL A 495 11.86 -26.29 -28.53
N LEU A 496 11.21 -25.33 -27.86
CA LEU A 496 11.64 -23.94 -27.84
C LEU A 496 12.99 -23.76 -27.13
N ALA A 497 13.18 -24.49 -26.01
CA ALA A 497 14.41 -24.47 -25.24
C ALA A 497 15.59 -25.04 -26.04
N VAL A 498 15.40 -26.18 -26.70
CA VAL A 498 16.41 -26.80 -27.59
C VAL A 498 16.80 -25.84 -28.71
N LYS A 499 15.81 -25.23 -29.38
CA LYS A 499 16.07 -24.27 -30.47
C LYS A 499 16.89 -23.08 -30.01
N LYS A 500 16.51 -22.46 -28.89
CA LYS A 500 17.26 -21.29 -28.34
C LYS A 500 18.63 -21.68 -27.80
N ALA A 501 18.78 -22.87 -27.24
CA ALA A 501 20.07 -23.38 -26.80
C ALA A 501 21.03 -23.62 -27.98
N MET A 502 20.52 -24.15 -29.10
CA MET A 502 21.31 -24.29 -30.35
C MET A 502 21.78 -22.93 -30.87
N GLU A 503 20.90 -21.93 -30.94
CA GLU A 503 21.26 -20.58 -31.38
C GLU A 503 22.35 -19.94 -30.50
N LEU A 504 22.29 -20.17 -29.18
CA LEU A 504 23.31 -19.67 -28.25
C LEU A 504 24.61 -20.44 -28.36
N ASN A 505 24.57 -21.75 -28.53
CA ASN A 505 25.74 -22.59 -28.70
C ASN A 505 26.49 -22.23 -29.99
N GLU A 506 25.78 -21.98 -31.11
CA GLU A 506 26.38 -21.47 -32.35
C GLU A 506 27.05 -20.09 -32.20
N LYS A 507 26.43 -19.20 -31.42
CA LYS A 507 27.01 -17.88 -31.12
C LYS A 507 28.28 -18.03 -30.25
N ALA A 508 28.25 -18.92 -29.26
CA ALA A 508 29.39 -19.23 -28.42
C ALA A 508 30.53 -19.84 -29.25
N ASP A 509 30.24 -20.80 -30.16
CA ASP A 509 31.20 -21.35 -31.10
C ASP A 509 31.85 -20.30 -32.00
N LYS A 510 31.06 -19.37 -32.54
CA LYS A 510 31.59 -18.25 -33.33
C LYS A 510 32.48 -17.33 -32.51
N ALA A 511 32.11 -17.06 -31.25
CA ALA A 511 32.90 -16.25 -30.32
C ALA A 511 34.23 -16.92 -29.97
N VAL A 512 34.21 -18.24 -29.69
CA VAL A 512 35.43 -19.02 -29.41
C VAL A 512 36.36 -19.10 -30.64
N LYS A 513 35.79 -19.26 -31.85
CA LYS A 513 36.56 -19.24 -33.11
C LYS A 513 37.14 -17.84 -33.39
N ASN A 514 36.43 -16.80 -33.09
CA ASN A 514 36.90 -15.43 -33.25
C ASN A 514 37.97 -15.06 -32.19
N ALA A 515 37.76 -15.47 -30.93
CA ALA A 515 38.76 -15.29 -29.87
C ALA A 515 40.07 -16.03 -30.17
N ARG A 516 40.00 -17.24 -30.78
CA ARG A 516 41.21 -17.95 -31.28
C ARG A 516 41.88 -17.25 -32.50
N LYS A 517 41.15 -16.44 -33.27
CA LYS A 517 41.71 -15.62 -34.38
C LYS A 517 42.29 -14.31 -33.90
N GLU A 518 41.87 -13.79 -32.77
CA GLU A 518 42.31 -12.52 -32.15
C GLU A 518 43.33 -12.69 -31.01
N VAL A 519 44.13 -13.77 -30.98
CA VAL A 519 45.34 -13.75 -30.16
C VAL A 519 46.24 -12.68 -30.77
N LYS A 520 46.09 -11.43 -30.27
CA LYS A 520 46.97 -10.32 -30.66
C LYS A 520 48.41 -10.78 -30.48
N ARG A 521 49.21 -10.71 -31.58
CA ARG A 521 50.64 -11.06 -31.60
C ARG A 521 51.48 -10.29 -30.57
N ASP A 522 50.88 -9.38 -29.80
CA ASP A 522 51.48 -8.53 -28.78
C ASP A 522 50.91 -8.74 -27.37
N GLY A 523 50.05 -9.73 -27.17
CA GLY A 523 49.43 -9.97 -25.86
C GLY A 523 50.44 -10.65 -24.89
N LEU A 524 50.27 -10.42 -23.58
CA LEU A 524 51.10 -10.91 -22.49
C LEU A 524 51.29 -12.44 -22.58
N LEU A 525 50.22 -13.18 -22.90
CA LEU A 525 50.23 -14.61 -23.07
C LEU A 525 51.08 -15.03 -24.30
N TYR A 526 50.97 -14.32 -25.41
CA TYR A 526 51.77 -14.58 -26.61
C TYR A 526 53.26 -14.32 -26.37
N LEU A 527 53.63 -13.26 -25.68
CA LEU A 527 55.03 -12.97 -25.32
C LEU A 527 55.59 -13.99 -24.35
N TYR A 528 54.79 -14.46 -23.39
CA TYR A 528 55.14 -15.50 -22.47
C TYR A 528 55.39 -16.83 -23.18
N GLU A 529 54.46 -17.26 -24.05
CA GLU A 529 54.61 -18.51 -24.82
C GLU A 529 55.76 -18.41 -25.82
N LYS A 530 56.02 -17.25 -26.44
CA LYS A 530 57.12 -17.00 -27.31
C LYS A 530 58.44 -17.09 -26.57
N ALA A 531 58.57 -16.54 -25.37
CA ALA A 531 59.74 -16.63 -24.53
C ALA A 531 60.09 -18.06 -24.19
N ILE A 532 59.09 -18.89 -23.82
CA ILE A 532 59.30 -20.31 -23.57
C ILE A 532 59.80 -21.04 -24.81
N LYS A 533 59.21 -20.78 -25.97
CA LYS A 533 59.63 -21.41 -27.25
C LYS A 533 61.03 -21.01 -27.68
N THR A 534 61.47 -19.80 -27.40
CA THR A 534 62.79 -19.26 -27.74
C THR A 534 63.83 -19.49 -26.64
N LYS A 535 63.48 -20.21 -25.55
CA LYS A 535 64.34 -20.49 -24.38
C LYS A 535 64.82 -19.20 -23.68
N GLN A 536 64.11 -18.09 -23.85
CA GLN A 536 64.34 -16.85 -23.15
C GLN A 536 63.57 -16.86 -21.82
N HIS A 537 64.12 -16.26 -20.78
CA HIS A 537 63.41 -16.20 -19.50
C HIS A 537 62.16 -15.31 -19.65
N PRO A 538 60.95 -15.81 -19.30
CA PRO A 538 59.72 -15.07 -19.52
C PRO A 538 59.68 -13.67 -18.88
N TYR A 539 60.30 -13.52 -17.72
CA TYR A 539 60.39 -12.22 -17.02
C TYR A 539 61.13 -11.19 -17.85
N GLU A 540 62.25 -11.55 -18.49
CA GLU A 540 63.02 -10.61 -19.33
C GLU A 540 62.29 -10.25 -20.61
N ALA A 541 61.59 -11.19 -21.22
CA ALA A 541 60.80 -10.95 -22.40
C ALA A 541 59.63 -10.00 -22.11
N LEU A 542 58.97 -10.13 -20.96
CA LEU A 542 57.91 -9.25 -20.53
C LEU A 542 58.43 -7.85 -20.13
N LYS A 543 59.60 -7.76 -19.51
CA LYS A 543 60.27 -6.50 -19.16
C LYS A 543 60.68 -5.70 -20.40
N GLN A 544 61.28 -6.36 -21.39
CA GLN A 544 61.69 -5.75 -22.67
C GLN A 544 60.52 -5.22 -23.50
N ASN A 545 59.34 -5.82 -23.35
CA ASN A 545 58.12 -5.39 -24.03
C ASN A 545 57.22 -4.45 -23.18
N GLY A 546 57.75 -3.94 -22.05
CA GLY A 546 57.07 -2.94 -21.24
C GLY A 546 55.93 -3.44 -20.33
N TYR A 547 55.75 -4.76 -20.19
CA TYR A 547 54.73 -5.34 -19.32
C TYR A 547 55.17 -5.40 -17.85
N ILE A 548 56.46 -5.31 -17.59
CA ILE A 548 57.00 -5.23 -16.23
C ILE A 548 57.74 -3.89 -16.14
N LYS A 549 57.22 -3.04 -15.31
CA LYS A 549 57.77 -1.71 -15.07
C LYS A 549 58.69 -1.72 -13.86
N ASP A 550 59.76 -0.93 -13.89
CA ASP A 550 60.63 -0.79 -12.74
C ASP A 550 59.97 0.17 -11.72
N PRO A 551 59.74 -0.27 -10.48
CA PRO A 551 59.12 0.57 -9.48
C PRO A 551 59.87 1.85 -9.15
N VAL A 552 61.20 1.87 -9.34
CA VAL A 552 62.06 3.03 -9.07
C VAL A 552 61.93 4.09 -10.16
N GLU A 553 61.81 3.65 -11.43
CA GLU A 553 61.61 4.60 -12.56
C GLU A 553 60.21 5.23 -12.57
N GLU A 554 59.19 4.50 -12.06
CA GLU A 554 57.84 5.06 -11.98
C GLU A 554 57.69 6.06 -10.82
N PHE A 555 58.40 5.83 -9.71
CA PHE A 555 58.42 6.76 -8.57
C PHE A 555 59.16 8.07 -8.89
N LEU A 556 60.14 8.05 -9.79
CA LEU A 556 60.89 9.25 -10.23
C LEU A 556 60.18 10.07 -11.33
N LYS A 557 59.09 9.57 -11.90
CA LYS A 557 58.25 10.27 -12.91
C LYS A 557 57.06 11.03 -12.33
N VAL A 558 56.84 10.94 -11.02
CA VAL A 558 55.68 11.55 -10.32
C VAL A 558 56.15 12.75 -9.46
N ASN A 559 57.36 13.25 -9.60
CA ASN A 559 57.83 14.52 -8.99
C ASN A 559 58.16 15.54 -10.06
#